data_6bc201ccf4479e52773ddbe8937190f1
#
_entry.id   6bc201ccf4479e52773ddbe8937190f1
#
_cell.length_a   1.000
_cell.length_b   1.000
_cell.length_c   1.000
_cell.angle_alpha   90.00
_cell.angle_beta   90.00
_cell.angle_gamma   90.00
#
_symmetry.space_group_name_H-M   'P 1'
#
loop_
_entity.id
_entity.type
_entity.pdbx_description
1 polymer ?
#
loop_
_entity_poly.entity_id
_entity_poly.type
_entity_poly.pdbx_seq_one_letter_code
_entity_poly.pdbx_strand_id
1 'polypeptide(L)'
;TLTNIEKVIGTDQGDTITGDGANNLIQGFDGADTLTGGAGNDQLFAGGGTDTAVFSGNLADYTITDNGGGSVTVTDNVGSDGTDLLQDVEFLQFADVTITIGDPTEGPNTLIGTAAADTIDALGGDDVIAGLGGNDVIEGGAGFDEADYSLDAANGGTLGVTVDVTGGSGTAIDGFGDTDTLTNIEAVVGTAQDDTITMGTAGIRTEAEGGAGNDILTGTDGTNVNFEGGAGNDVITGGSFTDIFISQRDEVDYSFDAEDGGTLGITVDLAAGTAIDGFGDTDTLSGIERVVGTNQA
;
A
#
# COMPACT_ATOMS: atom_id res chain seq x y z
N THR A 1 2.16 38.86 19.39
CA THR A 1 1.29 37.73 19.85
C THR A 1 -0.12 38.14 19.57
N LEU A 2 -0.82 37.34 18.78
CA LEU A 2 -2.25 37.46 18.55
C LEU A 2 -2.98 36.54 19.56
N THR A 3 -4.11 36.94 20.06
CA THR A 3 -4.92 36.17 21.01
C THR A 3 -6.40 36.31 20.65
N ASN A 4 -7.18 35.25 20.83
CA ASN A 4 -8.59 35.13 20.44
C ASN A 4 -8.77 35.37 18.93
N ILE A 5 -8.05 34.61 18.14
CA ILE A 5 -8.17 34.60 16.67
C ILE A 5 -8.76 33.26 16.28
N GLU A 6 -9.99 33.25 15.85
CA GLU A 6 -10.72 32.03 15.44
C GLU A 6 -10.50 31.68 13.94
N LYS A 7 -9.96 32.61 13.16
CA LYS A 7 -9.65 32.38 11.75
C LYS A 7 -8.27 32.93 11.38
N VAL A 8 -7.46 32.05 10.77
CA VAL A 8 -6.16 32.39 10.17
C VAL A 8 -6.17 32.01 8.70
N ILE A 9 -5.57 32.85 7.88
CA ILE A 9 -5.42 32.63 6.44
C ILE A 9 -3.94 32.80 6.10
N GLY A 10 -3.36 31.78 5.46
CA GLY A 10 -1.99 31.75 4.95
C GLY A 10 -1.85 32.49 3.62
N THR A 11 -0.86 32.06 2.85
CA THR A 11 -0.47 32.67 1.57
C THR A 11 -0.36 31.59 0.49
N ASP A 12 0.04 31.95 -0.74
CA ASP A 12 0.36 30.97 -1.79
C ASP A 12 1.84 30.48 -1.69
N GLN A 13 2.39 30.41 -0.47
CA GLN A 13 3.73 29.90 -0.16
C GLN A 13 3.65 28.99 1.06
N GLY A 14 4.59 28.06 1.21
CA GLY A 14 4.62 27.19 2.39
C GLY A 14 4.59 27.96 3.71
N ASP A 15 3.50 27.80 4.45
CA ASP A 15 3.22 28.46 5.71
C ASP A 15 3.37 27.51 6.90
N THR A 16 3.61 28.05 8.07
CA THR A 16 3.49 27.32 9.34
C THR A 16 2.51 28.04 10.23
N ILE A 17 1.35 27.45 10.46
CA ILE A 17 0.24 28.04 11.17
C ILE A 17 -0.12 27.19 12.37
N THR A 18 -0.21 27.81 13.56
CA THR A 18 -0.63 27.12 14.78
C THR A 18 -1.80 27.89 15.41
N GLY A 19 -2.89 27.16 15.67
CA GLY A 19 -4.04 27.63 16.41
C GLY A 19 -3.82 27.70 17.91
N ASP A 20 -4.89 27.77 18.66
CA ASP A 20 -4.84 27.88 20.14
C ASP A 20 -5.68 26.76 20.81
N GLY A 21 -6.36 27.04 21.91
CA GLY A 21 -7.22 26.06 22.60
C GLY A 21 -8.73 26.25 22.33
N ALA A 22 -9.08 26.99 21.30
CA ALA A 22 -10.45 27.21 20.85
C ALA A 22 -10.63 26.65 19.43
N ASN A 23 -11.86 26.45 19.01
CA ASN A 23 -12.14 26.01 17.65
C ASN A 23 -11.67 27.03 16.63
N ASN A 24 -10.69 26.67 15.83
CA ASN A 24 -10.08 27.55 14.83
C ASN A 24 -10.52 27.14 13.40
N LEU A 25 -10.47 28.10 12.50
CA LEU A 25 -10.52 27.90 11.06
C LEU A 25 -9.19 28.34 10.46
N ILE A 26 -8.42 27.39 9.95
CA ILE A 26 -7.11 27.63 9.36
C ILE A 26 -7.17 27.31 7.87
N GLN A 27 -6.64 28.20 7.02
CA GLN A 27 -6.55 28.00 5.57
C GLN A 27 -5.09 28.26 5.12
N GLY A 28 -4.46 27.24 4.50
CA GLY A 28 -3.08 27.33 3.99
C GLY A 28 -3.01 28.03 2.62
N PHE A 29 -3.82 27.66 1.65
CA PHE A 29 -3.83 27.98 0.21
C PHE A 29 -2.83 27.13 -0.58
N ASP A 30 -2.07 27.73 -1.54
CA ASP A 30 -1.06 27.01 -2.30
C ASP A 30 0.26 26.99 -1.51
N GLY A 31 1.01 25.90 -1.62
CA GLY A 31 2.32 25.79 -0.98
C GLY A 31 2.42 24.52 -0.15
N ALA A 32 3.58 24.28 0.44
CA ALA A 32 3.74 23.15 1.37
C ALA A 32 3.54 23.67 2.80
N ASP A 33 2.34 23.47 3.34
CA ASP A 33 1.92 24.05 4.60
C ASP A 33 2.07 23.09 5.77
N THR A 34 2.29 23.66 6.96
CA THR A 34 2.28 22.92 8.22
C THR A 34 1.24 23.55 9.14
N LEU A 35 0.16 22.81 9.39
CA LEU A 35 -1.01 23.29 10.10
C LEU A 35 -1.17 22.55 11.43
N THR A 36 -1.35 23.28 12.51
CA THR A 36 -1.65 22.73 13.85
C THR A 36 -2.91 23.40 14.36
N GLY A 37 -3.97 22.66 14.59
CA GLY A 37 -5.21 23.19 15.17
C GLY A 37 -5.01 23.62 16.62
N GLY A 38 -4.41 22.76 17.41
CA GLY A 38 -4.28 22.89 18.86
C GLY A 38 -5.35 22.12 19.58
N ALA A 39 -5.84 22.66 20.70
CA ALA A 39 -6.96 22.04 21.36
C ALA A 39 -8.29 22.60 20.82
N GLY A 40 -9.32 21.77 20.79
CA GLY A 40 -10.63 22.18 20.29
C GLY A 40 -11.06 21.36 19.09
N ASN A 41 -12.12 21.80 18.41
CA ASN A 41 -12.56 21.16 17.18
C ASN A 41 -12.28 22.12 16.03
N ASP A 42 -11.22 21.85 15.30
CA ASP A 42 -10.66 22.77 14.33
C ASP A 42 -11.11 22.40 12.89
N GLN A 43 -10.98 23.36 11.99
CA GLN A 43 -11.13 23.15 10.56
C GLN A 43 -9.83 23.59 9.87
N LEU A 44 -9.11 22.63 9.29
CA LEU A 44 -7.84 22.82 8.63
C LEU A 44 -8.04 22.59 7.13
N PHE A 45 -7.97 23.64 6.33
CA PHE A 45 -8.05 23.62 4.88
C PHE A 45 -6.65 23.91 4.34
N ALA A 46 -5.91 22.87 3.94
CA ALA A 46 -4.53 23.05 3.53
C ALA A 46 -4.46 23.69 2.15
N GLY A 47 -5.11 23.14 1.16
CA GLY A 47 -5.22 23.74 -0.16
C GLY A 47 -4.42 23.00 -1.20
N GLY A 48 -3.59 23.69 -1.95
CA GLY A 48 -2.79 23.06 -3.00
C GLY A 48 -1.33 22.95 -2.63
N GLY A 49 -0.79 21.73 -2.71
CA GLY A 49 0.63 21.52 -2.37
C GLY A 49 0.85 20.18 -1.72
N THR A 50 1.82 20.11 -0.86
CA THR A 50 2.09 18.92 -0.03
C THR A 50 2.07 19.35 1.42
N ASP A 51 0.98 19.06 2.11
CA ASP A 51 0.60 19.70 3.35
C ASP A 51 0.65 18.73 4.53
N THR A 52 0.91 19.25 5.72
CA THR A 52 1.02 18.47 6.96
C THR A 52 0.11 19.04 8.04
N ALA A 53 -0.79 18.23 8.56
CA ALA A 53 -1.48 18.52 9.80
C ALA A 53 -0.74 17.89 10.99
N VAL A 54 -0.55 18.65 12.07
CA VAL A 54 0.26 18.23 13.23
C VAL A 54 -0.62 18.05 14.46
N PHE A 55 -0.49 16.88 15.10
CA PHE A 55 -1.21 16.45 16.31
C PHE A 55 -0.24 16.18 17.46
N SER A 56 -0.69 16.41 18.69
CA SER A 56 0.18 16.40 19.87
C SER A 56 0.41 15.03 20.50
N GLY A 57 -0.51 14.07 20.28
CA GLY A 57 -0.49 12.71 20.84
C GLY A 57 0.13 11.68 19.88
N ASN A 58 0.14 10.41 20.31
CA ASN A 58 0.57 9.28 19.48
C ASN A 58 -0.58 8.83 18.58
N LEU A 59 -0.28 8.27 17.42
CA LEU A 59 -1.30 7.78 16.47
C LEU A 59 -2.37 6.90 17.13
N ALA A 60 -1.96 5.99 18.01
CA ALA A 60 -2.87 5.09 18.72
C ALA A 60 -3.91 5.80 19.62
N ASP A 61 -3.73 7.08 19.91
CA ASP A 61 -4.64 7.89 20.72
C ASP A 61 -5.76 8.54 19.86
N TYR A 62 -5.71 8.40 18.53
CA TYR A 62 -6.64 9.04 17.61
C TYR A 62 -7.50 8.04 16.85
N THR A 63 -8.64 8.50 16.38
CA THR A 63 -9.46 7.85 15.36
C THR A 63 -9.45 8.71 14.12
N ILE A 64 -9.04 8.15 13.01
CA ILE A 64 -9.02 8.82 11.71
C ILE A 64 -10.18 8.26 10.90
N THR A 65 -10.97 9.14 10.31
CA THR A 65 -12.12 8.76 9.48
C THR A 65 -12.02 9.50 8.16
N ASP A 66 -11.86 8.76 7.08
CA ASP A 66 -12.00 9.31 5.75
C ASP A 66 -13.48 9.62 5.45
N ASN A 67 -13.74 10.85 5.00
CA ASN A 67 -15.09 11.32 4.63
C ASN A 67 -15.28 11.33 3.10
N GLY A 68 -14.21 11.00 2.34
CA GLY A 68 -14.17 11.09 0.89
C GLY A 68 -13.94 12.51 0.36
N GLY A 69 -13.43 12.60 -0.88
CA GLY A 69 -13.19 13.90 -1.55
C GLY A 69 -12.12 14.77 -0.89
N GLY A 70 -11.03 14.16 -0.40
CA GLY A 70 -9.92 14.84 0.27
C GLY A 70 -10.24 15.36 1.67
N SER A 71 -11.33 14.88 2.27
CA SER A 71 -11.78 15.32 3.60
C SER A 71 -11.59 14.20 4.62
N VAL A 72 -10.89 14.49 5.70
CA VAL A 72 -10.62 13.57 6.80
C VAL A 72 -11.03 14.17 8.13
N THR A 73 -11.62 13.34 9.00
CA THR A 73 -11.86 13.71 10.40
C THR A 73 -10.89 12.99 11.31
N VAL A 74 -10.16 13.72 12.11
CA VAL A 74 -9.24 13.20 13.14
C VAL A 74 -9.79 13.49 14.51
N THR A 75 -10.04 12.46 15.31
CA THR A 75 -10.60 12.57 16.66
C THR A 75 -9.60 12.10 17.69
N ASP A 76 -9.20 12.99 18.59
CA ASP A 76 -8.38 12.64 19.74
C ASP A 76 -9.24 11.96 20.83
N ASN A 77 -8.93 10.71 21.13
CA ASN A 77 -9.67 9.89 22.09
C ASN A 77 -9.15 10.01 23.54
N VAL A 78 -7.95 10.59 23.73
CA VAL A 78 -7.23 10.56 25.01
C VAL A 78 -6.75 11.93 25.46
N GLY A 79 -6.30 12.77 24.54
CA GLY A 79 -5.67 14.06 24.81
C GLY A 79 -6.64 15.25 24.79
N SER A 80 -6.22 16.33 24.18
CA SER A 80 -6.96 17.60 24.14
C SER A 80 -7.13 18.19 22.74
N ASP A 81 -6.60 17.55 21.70
CA ASP A 81 -6.63 18.11 20.35
C ASP A 81 -8.09 18.16 19.81
N GLY A 82 -8.98 17.29 20.33
CA GLY A 82 -10.42 17.37 20.04
C GLY A 82 -10.83 16.55 18.81
N THR A 83 -11.73 17.10 18.00
CA THR A 83 -12.17 16.48 16.73
C THR A 83 -12.03 17.50 15.62
N ASP A 84 -11.09 17.26 14.74
CA ASP A 84 -10.70 18.18 13.68
C ASP A 84 -11.21 17.70 12.32
N LEU A 85 -11.64 18.64 11.50
CA LEU A 85 -11.98 18.40 10.10
C LEU A 85 -10.85 18.95 9.24
N LEU A 86 -10.22 18.05 8.49
CA LEU A 86 -9.17 18.36 7.56
C LEU A 86 -9.69 18.29 6.12
N GLN A 87 -9.12 19.12 5.25
CA GLN A 87 -9.41 19.11 3.83
C GLN A 87 -8.12 19.41 3.07
N ASP A 88 -7.85 18.58 2.05
CA ASP A 88 -6.67 18.70 1.18
C ASP A 88 -5.35 18.71 2.00
N VAL A 89 -5.13 17.65 2.82
CA VAL A 89 -3.93 17.41 3.64
C VAL A 89 -3.34 16.05 3.26
N GLU A 90 -2.03 15.97 3.00
CA GLU A 90 -1.37 14.71 2.59
C GLU A 90 -0.68 13.99 3.73
N PHE A 91 -0.28 14.72 4.78
CA PHE A 91 0.41 14.12 5.91
C PHE A 91 -0.25 14.44 7.25
N LEU A 92 -0.44 13.42 8.09
CA LEU A 92 -0.73 13.60 9.51
C LEU A 92 0.53 13.29 10.31
N GLN A 93 1.05 14.28 11.01
CA GLN A 93 2.19 14.11 11.89
C GLN A 93 1.72 13.98 13.34
N PHE A 94 1.92 12.81 13.93
CA PHE A 94 1.72 12.51 15.34
C PHE A 94 3.04 12.57 16.11
N ALA A 95 2.99 12.43 17.43
CA ALA A 95 4.18 12.49 18.27
C ALA A 95 5.17 11.33 18.00
N ASP A 96 4.67 10.18 17.59
CA ASP A 96 5.42 8.94 17.33
C ASP A 96 5.64 8.62 15.85
N VAL A 97 4.79 9.09 14.95
CA VAL A 97 4.83 8.74 13.53
C VAL A 97 4.24 9.86 12.66
N THR A 98 4.65 9.89 11.42
CA THR A 98 3.96 10.65 10.37
C THR A 98 3.36 9.63 9.40
N ILE A 99 2.06 9.68 9.20
CA ILE A 99 1.37 8.86 8.21
C ILE A 99 1.00 9.72 7.00
N THR A 100 0.97 9.10 5.85
CA THR A 100 0.41 9.69 4.63
C THR A 100 -1.08 9.37 4.64
N ILE A 101 -1.90 10.40 4.70
CA ILE A 101 -3.27 10.32 4.26
C ILE A 101 -3.25 11.00 2.90
N GLY A 102 -3.11 10.25 1.83
CA GLY A 102 -3.20 10.86 0.52
C GLY A 102 -4.60 11.46 0.38
N ASP A 103 -4.70 12.72 -0.10
CA ASP A 103 -5.82 13.01 -0.97
C ASP A 103 -5.64 12.05 -2.15
N PRO A 104 -6.47 11.01 -2.29
CA PRO A 104 -6.39 10.17 -3.45
C PRO A 104 -6.59 11.08 -4.64
N THR A 105 -5.53 11.31 -5.37
CA THR A 105 -5.54 12.10 -6.60
C THR A 105 -5.75 11.16 -7.78
N GLU A 106 -6.05 11.69 -8.94
CA GLU A 106 -6.04 10.94 -10.20
C GLU A 106 -4.59 10.56 -10.64
N GLY A 107 -3.59 10.62 -9.76
CA GLY A 107 -2.19 10.34 -10.01
C GLY A 107 -1.59 9.39 -8.97
N PRO A 108 -0.40 8.80 -9.19
CA PRO A 108 0.19 7.79 -8.31
C PRO A 108 0.32 8.25 -6.86
N ASN A 109 -0.21 7.45 -5.94
CA ASN A 109 -0.19 7.70 -4.49
C ASN A 109 0.50 6.55 -3.74
N THR A 110 0.95 6.82 -2.52
CA THR A 110 1.30 5.80 -1.53
C THR A 110 0.43 6.03 -0.31
N LEU A 111 -0.48 5.09 -0.05
CA LEU A 111 -1.49 5.17 0.99
C LEU A 111 -1.19 4.14 2.08
N ILE A 112 -1.09 4.59 3.32
CA ILE A 112 -0.80 3.71 4.46
C ILE A 112 -1.92 3.88 5.49
N GLY A 113 -2.62 2.79 5.78
CA GLY A 113 -3.64 2.71 6.80
C GLY A 113 -3.08 2.69 8.23
N THR A 114 -3.88 2.24 9.16
CA THR A 114 -3.56 2.20 10.59
C THR A 114 -3.59 0.74 11.12
N ALA A 115 -3.55 0.54 12.43
CA ALA A 115 -3.78 -0.78 13.03
C ALA A 115 -5.27 -1.06 13.34
N ALA A 116 -6.18 -0.27 12.81
CA ALA A 116 -7.63 -0.42 12.97
C ALA A 116 -8.27 -0.57 11.59
N ALA A 117 -9.50 -1.07 11.54
CA ALA A 117 -10.21 -1.23 10.28
C ALA A 117 -10.36 0.11 9.53
N ASP A 118 -9.72 0.20 8.36
CA ASP A 118 -9.68 1.36 7.50
C ASP A 118 -10.56 1.20 6.26
N THR A 119 -10.90 2.30 5.63
CA THR A 119 -11.48 2.32 4.28
C THR A 119 -10.63 3.24 3.42
N ILE A 120 -9.91 2.66 2.48
CA ILE A 120 -8.95 3.34 1.61
C ILE A 120 -9.48 3.27 0.18
N ASP A 121 -9.70 4.43 -0.44
CA ASP A 121 -10.10 4.58 -1.85
C ASP A 121 -9.01 5.39 -2.55
N ALA A 122 -8.21 4.76 -3.42
CA ALA A 122 -7.06 5.39 -4.05
C ALA A 122 -7.43 6.21 -5.31
N LEU A 123 -8.69 6.12 -5.79
CA LEU A 123 -9.26 6.84 -6.93
C LEU A 123 -8.62 6.47 -8.28
N GLY A 124 -7.49 7.02 -8.64
CA GLY A 124 -6.85 6.74 -9.90
C GLY A 124 -5.39 7.16 -9.93
N GLY A 125 -4.63 6.47 -10.73
CA GLY A 125 -3.18 6.50 -10.72
C GLY A 125 -2.67 5.08 -10.60
N ASP A 126 -1.37 4.91 -10.58
CA ASP A 126 -0.76 3.62 -10.24
C ASP A 126 -0.36 3.71 -8.76
N ASP A 127 -1.19 3.14 -7.86
CA ASP A 127 -1.13 3.39 -6.43
C ASP A 127 -0.50 2.23 -5.65
N VAL A 128 0.15 2.53 -4.52
CA VAL A 128 0.67 1.55 -3.56
C VAL A 128 -0.08 1.71 -2.24
N ILE A 129 -0.73 0.64 -1.77
CA ILE A 129 -1.67 0.71 -0.65
C ILE A 129 -1.30 -0.35 0.40
N ALA A 130 -0.98 0.08 1.61
CA ALA A 130 -0.77 -0.79 2.77
C ALA A 130 -1.88 -0.54 3.81
N GLY A 131 -2.76 -1.53 4.03
CA GLY A 131 -3.82 -1.45 5.05
C GLY A 131 -3.28 -1.51 6.47
N LEU A 132 -2.16 -2.22 6.66
CA LEU A 132 -1.58 -2.64 7.94
C LEU A 132 -2.51 -3.61 8.66
N GLY A 133 -2.85 -3.38 9.95
CA GLY A 133 -3.71 -4.29 10.71
C GLY A 133 -5.13 -3.79 10.81
N GLY A 134 -6.07 -4.71 10.92
CA GLY A 134 -7.50 -4.41 10.92
C GLY A 134 -8.23 -5.18 9.82
N ASN A 135 -9.54 -5.02 9.74
CA ASN A 135 -10.29 -5.58 8.61
C ASN A 135 -10.55 -4.44 7.63
N ASP A 136 -9.67 -4.28 6.66
CA ASP A 136 -9.64 -3.11 5.80
C ASP A 136 -10.50 -3.27 4.55
N VAL A 137 -10.96 -2.17 4.01
CA VAL A 137 -11.60 -2.09 2.70
C VAL A 137 -10.72 -1.25 1.80
N ILE A 138 -10.08 -1.88 0.83
CA ILE A 138 -9.12 -1.26 -0.08
C ILE A 138 -9.70 -1.26 -1.49
N GLU A 139 -9.82 -0.06 -2.07
CA GLU A 139 -10.23 0.19 -3.44
C GLU A 139 -9.06 0.87 -4.16
N GLY A 140 -8.38 0.16 -5.09
CA GLY A 140 -7.30 0.72 -5.90
C GLY A 140 -7.79 1.77 -6.90
N GLY A 141 -8.92 1.49 -7.55
CA GLY A 141 -9.55 2.44 -8.45
C GLY A 141 -9.18 2.24 -9.91
N ALA A 142 -8.67 3.27 -10.57
CA ALA A 142 -8.31 3.20 -11.97
C ALA A 142 -6.79 3.35 -12.13
N GLY A 143 -6.10 2.28 -12.51
CA GLY A 143 -4.65 2.29 -12.68
C GLY A 143 -4.07 0.89 -12.63
N PHE A 144 -2.82 0.83 -12.25
CA PHE A 144 -2.15 -0.40 -11.86
C PHE A 144 -1.85 -0.29 -10.36
N ASP A 145 -2.71 -0.90 -9.55
CA ASP A 145 -2.75 -0.67 -8.12
C ASP A 145 -2.19 -1.87 -7.35
N GLU A 146 -1.42 -1.60 -6.32
CA GLU A 146 -0.68 -2.57 -5.53
C GLU A 146 -1.17 -2.59 -4.08
N ALA A 147 -1.51 -3.78 -3.59
CA ALA A 147 -1.69 -4.02 -2.17
C ALA A 147 -0.37 -4.52 -1.57
N ASP A 148 0.25 -3.71 -0.70
CA ASP A 148 1.57 -3.94 -0.11
C ASP A 148 1.46 -4.40 1.34
N TYR A 149 1.77 -5.68 1.59
CA TYR A 149 1.83 -6.29 2.93
C TYR A 149 3.25 -6.39 3.49
N SER A 150 4.26 -5.91 2.77
CA SER A 150 5.67 -5.98 3.22
C SER A 150 5.92 -5.20 4.51
N LEU A 151 5.08 -4.19 4.78
CA LEU A 151 5.16 -3.35 5.97
C LEU A 151 4.58 -3.99 7.25
N ASP A 152 3.82 -5.07 7.13
CA ASP A 152 3.12 -5.70 8.27
C ASP A 152 4.09 -6.13 9.37
N ALA A 153 5.20 -6.77 8.99
CA ALA A 153 6.20 -7.24 9.96
C ALA A 153 6.83 -6.11 10.76
N ALA A 154 7.06 -4.95 10.15
CA ALA A 154 7.61 -3.77 10.82
C ALA A 154 6.60 -3.13 11.80
N ASN A 155 5.30 -3.36 11.57
CA ASN A 155 4.20 -2.83 12.37
C ASN A 155 3.60 -3.84 13.37
N GLY A 156 4.18 -5.03 13.48
CA GLY A 156 3.81 -6.03 14.49
C GLY A 156 3.11 -7.28 13.97
N GLY A 157 2.85 -7.37 12.67
CA GLY A 157 2.41 -8.59 12.00
C GLY A 157 3.47 -9.70 12.09
N THR A 158 3.05 -10.92 12.24
CA THR A 158 3.96 -12.07 12.45
C THR A 158 3.63 -13.28 11.59
N LEU A 159 2.61 -13.15 10.74
CA LEU A 159 2.11 -14.21 9.86
C LEU A 159 2.45 -13.89 8.42
N GLY A 160 2.52 -14.93 7.58
CA GLY A 160 2.42 -14.77 6.15
C GLY A 160 1.00 -14.45 5.73
N VAL A 161 0.84 -13.79 4.58
CA VAL A 161 -0.46 -13.40 4.06
C VAL A 161 -1.11 -14.51 3.24
N THR A 162 -2.42 -14.49 3.19
CA THR A 162 -3.19 -15.34 2.26
C THR A 162 -4.10 -14.45 1.43
N VAL A 163 -3.76 -14.28 0.16
CA VAL A 163 -4.45 -13.36 -0.75
C VAL A 163 -5.08 -14.11 -1.90
N ASP A 164 -6.33 -13.79 -2.22
CA ASP A 164 -7.03 -14.25 -3.42
C ASP A 164 -7.67 -13.05 -4.12
N VAL A 165 -7.00 -12.56 -5.18
CA VAL A 165 -7.48 -11.47 -6.03
C VAL A 165 -7.71 -12.02 -7.44
N THR A 166 -8.91 -12.53 -7.65
CA THR A 166 -9.32 -13.09 -8.93
C THR A 166 -10.31 -12.16 -9.62
N GLY A 167 -9.94 -11.66 -10.79
CA GLY A 167 -10.77 -10.68 -11.51
C GLY A 167 -10.65 -9.24 -10.96
N GLY A 168 -9.53 -8.90 -10.32
CA GLY A 168 -9.26 -7.58 -9.76
C GLY A 168 -9.93 -7.30 -8.41
N SER A 169 -10.60 -8.29 -7.82
CA SER A 169 -11.25 -8.14 -6.52
C SER A 169 -11.16 -9.42 -5.71
N GLY A 170 -11.08 -9.30 -4.41
CA GLY A 170 -10.93 -10.45 -3.56
C GLY A 170 -10.79 -10.14 -2.08
N THR A 171 -10.06 -11.00 -1.39
CA THR A 171 -9.79 -10.86 0.04
C THR A 171 -8.35 -11.21 0.36
N ALA A 172 -7.83 -10.61 1.42
CA ALA A 172 -6.57 -11.01 2.02
C ALA A 172 -6.79 -11.35 3.51
N ILE A 173 -6.01 -12.32 4.00
CA ILE A 173 -5.72 -12.43 5.42
C ILE A 173 -4.32 -11.85 5.58
N ASP A 174 -4.21 -10.75 6.30
CA ASP A 174 -2.99 -9.97 6.45
C ASP A 174 -1.97 -10.61 7.43
N GLY A 175 -0.81 -9.97 7.61
CA GLY A 175 0.23 -10.43 8.52
C GLY A 175 -0.14 -10.38 10.01
N PHE A 176 -1.26 -9.77 10.37
CA PHE A 176 -1.83 -9.75 11.72
C PHE A 176 -2.90 -10.84 11.92
N GLY A 177 -3.44 -11.40 10.83
CA GLY A 177 -4.51 -12.40 10.81
C GLY A 177 -5.90 -11.81 10.67
N ASP A 178 -6.00 -10.54 10.34
CA ASP A 178 -7.24 -9.83 10.04
C ASP A 178 -7.65 -10.05 8.57
N THR A 179 -8.83 -9.63 8.18
CA THR A 179 -9.35 -9.93 6.82
C THR A 179 -9.72 -8.66 6.08
N ASP A 180 -9.00 -8.41 4.98
CA ASP A 180 -9.22 -7.27 4.12
C ASP A 180 -10.11 -7.61 2.93
N THR A 181 -10.80 -6.62 2.43
CA THR A 181 -11.54 -6.66 1.17
C THR A 181 -10.82 -5.81 0.15
N LEU A 182 -10.42 -6.43 -0.97
CA LEU A 182 -9.65 -5.80 -2.04
C LEU A 182 -10.52 -5.64 -3.28
N THR A 183 -10.45 -4.48 -3.92
CA THR A 183 -11.15 -4.17 -5.17
C THR A 183 -10.24 -3.37 -6.09
N ASN A 184 -10.23 -3.71 -7.39
CA ASN A 184 -9.39 -3.07 -8.40
C ASN A 184 -7.90 -3.05 -7.97
N ILE A 185 -7.36 -4.26 -7.73
CA ILE A 185 -5.95 -4.48 -7.39
C ILE A 185 -5.31 -5.36 -8.47
N GLU A 186 -4.21 -4.89 -9.03
CA GLU A 186 -3.44 -5.56 -10.08
C GLU A 186 -2.15 -6.17 -9.57
N ALA A 187 -1.62 -5.70 -8.45
CA ALA A 187 -0.39 -6.22 -7.84
C ALA A 187 -0.56 -6.51 -6.35
N VAL A 188 0.14 -7.52 -5.88
CA VAL A 188 0.22 -7.85 -4.44
C VAL A 188 1.67 -8.12 -4.09
N VAL A 189 2.15 -7.43 -3.05
CA VAL A 189 3.45 -7.69 -2.41
C VAL A 189 3.20 -8.39 -1.08
N GLY A 190 3.81 -9.56 -0.90
CA GLY A 190 3.73 -10.37 0.31
C GLY A 190 4.61 -9.85 1.44
N THR A 191 4.82 -10.68 2.42
CA THR A 191 5.59 -10.39 3.64
C THR A 191 7.02 -10.98 3.56
N ALA A 192 7.68 -11.12 4.68
CA ALA A 192 8.92 -11.88 4.81
C ALA A 192 8.69 -13.28 5.42
N GLN A 193 7.46 -13.77 5.43
CA GLN A 193 7.03 -15.09 5.92
C GLN A 193 6.45 -15.90 4.75
N ASP A 194 6.19 -17.20 4.98
CA ASP A 194 5.59 -18.07 3.97
C ASP A 194 4.19 -17.58 3.59
N ASP A 195 4.03 -17.08 2.36
CA ASP A 195 2.81 -16.45 1.85
C ASP A 195 2.04 -17.35 0.88
N THR A 196 0.77 -17.07 0.68
CA THR A 196 -0.06 -17.72 -0.35
C THR A 196 -0.82 -16.66 -1.13
N ILE A 197 -0.44 -16.44 -2.39
CA ILE A 197 -1.02 -15.40 -3.24
C ILE A 197 -1.60 -16.02 -4.50
N THR A 198 -2.89 -15.78 -4.73
CA THR A 198 -3.60 -16.16 -5.96
C THR A 198 -4.03 -14.91 -6.70
N MET A 199 -3.55 -14.74 -7.92
CA MET A 199 -3.79 -13.56 -8.74
C MET A 199 -4.33 -13.93 -10.12
N GLY A 200 -5.00 -12.99 -10.75
CA GLY A 200 -5.29 -13.08 -12.17
C GLY A 200 -6.57 -12.36 -12.60
N THR A 201 -6.41 -11.44 -13.54
CA THR A 201 -7.52 -10.72 -14.18
C THR A 201 -7.42 -10.88 -15.68
N ALA A 202 -8.51 -11.30 -16.31
CA ALA A 202 -8.53 -11.54 -17.75
C ALA A 202 -8.29 -10.26 -18.55
N GLY A 203 -7.28 -10.28 -19.42
CA GLY A 203 -6.95 -9.18 -20.31
C GLY A 203 -6.09 -8.07 -19.70
N ILE A 204 -5.70 -8.19 -18.44
CA ILE A 204 -4.82 -7.27 -17.72
C ILE A 204 -3.58 -8.07 -17.27
N ARG A 205 -2.40 -7.44 -17.24
CA ARG A 205 -1.22 -7.98 -16.56
C ARG A 205 -1.42 -7.77 -15.06
N THR A 206 -1.12 -8.78 -14.29
CA THR A 206 -1.12 -8.72 -12.82
C THR A 206 0.24 -9.13 -12.29
N GLU A 207 0.58 -8.76 -11.06
CA GLU A 207 1.86 -9.07 -10.44
C GLU A 207 1.65 -9.69 -9.05
N ALA A 208 2.48 -10.69 -8.72
CA ALA A 208 2.51 -11.34 -7.42
C ALA A 208 3.96 -11.48 -6.96
N GLU A 209 4.31 -10.79 -5.88
CA GLU A 209 5.62 -10.85 -5.23
C GLU A 209 5.48 -11.56 -3.88
N GLY A 210 6.27 -12.62 -3.67
CA GLY A 210 6.28 -13.38 -2.41
C GLY A 210 7.08 -12.67 -1.33
N GLY A 211 8.28 -12.17 -1.69
CA GLY A 211 9.20 -11.55 -0.76
C GLY A 211 10.24 -12.52 -0.21
N ALA A 212 10.24 -12.76 1.07
CA ALA A 212 11.07 -13.80 1.66
C ALA A 212 10.18 -14.85 2.33
N GLY A 213 10.56 -16.11 2.28
CA GLY A 213 9.73 -17.18 2.79
C GLY A 213 9.70 -18.34 1.81
N ASN A 214 8.88 -19.34 2.04
CA ASN A 214 8.62 -20.37 1.03
C ASN A 214 7.19 -20.17 0.54
N ASP A 215 7.04 -19.44 -0.54
CA ASP A 215 5.78 -18.87 -0.96
C ASP A 215 5.02 -19.77 -1.95
N ILE A 216 3.72 -19.61 -1.99
CA ILE A 216 2.85 -20.26 -2.96
C ILE A 216 2.18 -19.19 -3.79
N LEU A 217 2.64 -19.01 -5.02
CA LEU A 217 2.13 -18.04 -5.97
C LEU A 217 1.36 -18.73 -7.08
N THR A 218 0.12 -18.33 -7.31
CA THR A 218 -0.76 -19.00 -8.27
C THR A 218 -1.45 -18.00 -9.21
N GLY A 219 -1.29 -18.21 -10.52
CA GLY A 219 -2.03 -17.52 -11.56
C GLY A 219 -3.28 -18.28 -11.98
N THR A 220 -4.33 -17.58 -12.37
CA THR A 220 -5.57 -18.20 -12.83
C THR A 220 -5.56 -18.43 -14.35
N ASP A 221 -6.37 -19.38 -14.83
CA ASP A 221 -6.43 -19.74 -16.25
C ASP A 221 -6.80 -18.54 -17.15
N GLY A 222 -6.02 -18.35 -18.21
CA GLY A 222 -6.28 -17.31 -19.22
C GLY A 222 -5.91 -15.90 -18.79
N THR A 223 -5.10 -15.76 -17.76
CA THR A 223 -4.57 -14.47 -17.26
C THR A 223 -3.09 -14.32 -17.59
N ASN A 224 -2.51 -13.18 -17.30
CA ASN A 224 -1.10 -12.88 -17.51
C ASN A 224 -0.53 -12.38 -16.17
N VAL A 225 0.14 -13.27 -15.45
CA VAL A 225 0.71 -12.96 -14.16
C VAL A 225 2.24 -12.90 -14.26
N ASN A 226 2.82 -11.84 -13.72
CA ASN A 226 4.23 -11.75 -13.44
C ASN A 226 4.47 -12.18 -11.99
N PHE A 227 5.30 -13.19 -11.80
CA PHE A 227 5.64 -13.71 -10.50
C PHE A 227 7.07 -13.34 -10.12
N GLU A 228 7.25 -12.93 -8.89
CA GLU A 228 8.52 -12.79 -8.22
C GLU A 228 8.46 -13.59 -6.92
N GLY A 229 9.21 -14.70 -6.83
CA GLY A 229 9.23 -15.55 -5.63
C GLY A 229 9.98 -14.86 -4.50
N GLY A 230 11.13 -14.28 -4.82
CA GLY A 230 12.04 -13.71 -3.85
C GLY A 230 12.95 -14.76 -3.21
N ALA A 231 13.23 -14.61 -1.93
CA ALA A 231 14.15 -15.50 -1.23
C ALA A 231 13.42 -16.68 -0.57
N GLY A 232 13.77 -17.91 -0.93
CA GLY A 232 13.17 -19.12 -0.38
C GLY A 232 12.92 -20.20 -1.42
N ASN A 233 12.25 -21.27 -1.02
CA ASN A 233 11.91 -22.33 -1.97
C ASN A 233 10.44 -22.22 -2.35
N ASP A 234 10.17 -21.56 -3.45
CA ASP A 234 8.84 -21.14 -3.82
C ASP A 234 8.12 -22.15 -4.71
N VAL A 235 6.82 -22.13 -4.66
CA VAL A 235 5.96 -22.91 -5.54
C VAL A 235 5.17 -21.95 -6.41
N ILE A 236 5.57 -21.83 -7.68
CA ILE A 236 4.98 -20.89 -8.63
C ILE A 236 4.21 -21.66 -9.69
N THR A 237 2.92 -21.37 -9.78
CA THR A 237 2.01 -22.04 -10.72
C THR A 237 1.32 -21.00 -11.59
N GLY A 238 1.64 -20.94 -12.87
CA GLY A 238 0.91 -20.18 -13.86
C GLY A 238 -0.40 -20.85 -14.25
N GLY A 239 -1.30 -20.09 -14.83
CA GLY A 239 -2.56 -20.58 -15.38
C GLY A 239 -2.40 -21.34 -16.69
N SER A 240 -3.47 -21.97 -17.14
CA SER A 240 -3.49 -22.66 -18.43
C SER A 240 -3.98 -21.72 -19.53
N PHE A 241 -3.25 -21.65 -20.64
CA PHE A 241 -3.67 -20.91 -21.83
C PHE A 241 -4.28 -21.83 -22.87
N THR A 242 -5.45 -21.47 -23.40
CA THR A 242 -6.11 -22.21 -24.49
C THR A 242 -5.77 -21.61 -25.88
N ASP A 243 -5.14 -20.46 -25.92
CA ASP A 243 -4.85 -19.73 -27.17
C ASP A 243 -3.34 -19.57 -27.37
N ILE A 244 -2.87 -19.84 -28.59
CA ILE A 244 -1.45 -19.79 -28.98
C ILE A 244 -0.95 -18.37 -29.31
N PHE A 245 -1.75 -17.33 -29.06
CA PHE A 245 -1.34 -15.95 -29.29
C PHE A 245 -0.45 -15.44 -28.17
N ILE A 246 0.69 -14.92 -28.55
CA ILE A 246 1.89 -14.56 -27.76
C ILE A 246 1.66 -13.42 -26.71
N SER A 247 0.45 -12.96 -26.51
CA SER A 247 0.15 -11.78 -25.71
C SER A 247 -0.28 -12.06 -24.24
N GLN A 248 -0.48 -13.30 -23.90
CA GLN A 248 -0.81 -13.71 -22.54
C GLN A 248 0.18 -14.82 -22.17
N ARG A 249 1.03 -14.56 -21.19
CA ARG A 249 2.06 -15.47 -20.72
C ARG A 249 2.31 -15.22 -19.25
N ASP A 250 2.31 -16.27 -18.50
CA ASP A 250 2.81 -16.23 -17.16
C ASP A 250 4.34 -16.19 -17.16
N GLU A 251 4.87 -15.26 -16.41
CA GLU A 251 6.29 -14.97 -16.34
C GLU A 251 6.80 -15.11 -14.91
N VAL A 252 7.98 -15.69 -14.74
CA VAL A 252 8.72 -15.59 -13.48
C VAL A 252 9.91 -14.68 -13.72
N ASP A 253 10.04 -13.65 -12.90
CA ASP A 253 11.08 -12.65 -12.98
C ASP A 253 12.06 -12.76 -11.81
N TYR A 254 13.29 -13.16 -12.10
CA TYR A 254 14.40 -13.20 -11.15
C TYR A 254 15.35 -12.00 -11.30
N SER A 255 15.02 -11.01 -12.12
CA SER A 255 15.94 -9.89 -12.36
C SER A 255 16.13 -9.00 -11.14
N PHE A 256 15.18 -9.02 -10.21
CA PHE A 256 15.20 -8.27 -8.97
C PHE A 256 15.95 -8.97 -7.83
N ASP A 257 16.19 -10.27 -7.90
CA ASP A 257 16.94 -11.02 -6.87
C ASP A 257 18.21 -10.31 -6.41
N ALA A 258 18.92 -9.66 -7.34
CA ALA A 258 20.17 -8.97 -7.03
C ALA A 258 19.96 -7.67 -6.22
N GLU A 259 18.81 -7.02 -6.35
CA GLU A 259 18.42 -5.81 -5.61
C GLU A 259 17.99 -6.19 -4.19
N ASP A 260 17.37 -7.39 -4.04
CA ASP A 260 16.88 -7.93 -2.77
C ASP A 260 17.93 -8.72 -1.99
N GLY A 261 19.14 -8.80 -2.49
CA GLY A 261 20.30 -9.37 -1.78
C GLY A 261 20.79 -10.71 -2.32
N GLY A 262 20.19 -11.25 -3.35
CA GLY A 262 20.69 -12.39 -4.11
C GLY A 262 22.03 -12.08 -4.77
N THR A 263 22.93 -13.03 -4.81
CA THR A 263 24.31 -12.83 -5.29
C THR A 263 24.72 -13.79 -6.40
N LEU A 264 23.81 -14.66 -6.81
CA LEU A 264 24.07 -15.74 -7.78
C LEU A 264 23.33 -15.49 -9.10
N GLY A 265 23.79 -16.10 -10.17
CA GLY A 265 23.02 -16.24 -11.40
C GLY A 265 22.06 -17.42 -11.29
N ILE A 266 20.95 -17.35 -11.99
CA ILE A 266 19.89 -18.36 -11.95
C ILE A 266 20.22 -19.59 -12.80
N THR A 267 19.61 -20.73 -12.45
CA THR A 267 19.62 -21.95 -13.29
C THR A 267 18.21 -22.49 -13.42
N VAL A 268 17.64 -22.54 -14.62
CA VAL A 268 16.27 -22.94 -14.87
C VAL A 268 16.18 -24.19 -15.74
N ASP A 269 15.35 -25.14 -15.33
CA ASP A 269 14.96 -26.31 -16.11
C ASP A 269 13.40 -26.41 -16.16
N LEU A 270 12.79 -25.78 -17.14
CA LEU A 270 11.34 -25.81 -17.31
C LEU A 270 10.78 -27.20 -17.63
N ALA A 271 11.62 -28.14 -18.11
CA ALA A 271 11.20 -29.52 -18.34
C ALA A 271 11.14 -30.33 -17.04
N ALA A 272 11.99 -30.01 -16.08
CA ALA A 272 11.94 -30.54 -14.73
C ALA A 272 10.95 -29.75 -13.85
N GLY A 273 10.57 -28.53 -14.25
CA GLY A 273 9.74 -27.63 -13.47
C GLY A 273 10.48 -27.05 -12.27
N THR A 274 11.76 -26.64 -12.44
CA THR A 274 12.57 -26.14 -11.35
C THR A 274 13.43 -24.96 -11.77
N ALA A 275 13.68 -24.04 -10.82
CA ALA A 275 14.70 -23.01 -10.92
C ALA A 275 15.59 -23.01 -9.66
N ILE A 276 16.85 -22.64 -9.81
CA ILE A 276 17.69 -22.16 -8.72
C ILE A 276 17.80 -20.66 -8.90
N ASP A 277 17.37 -19.92 -7.92
CA ASP A 277 17.26 -18.45 -7.92
C ASP A 277 18.59 -17.74 -7.62
N GLY A 278 18.58 -16.42 -7.50
CA GLY A 278 19.73 -15.58 -7.18
C GLY A 278 20.21 -15.71 -5.73
N PHE A 279 19.40 -16.29 -4.84
CA PHE A 279 19.75 -16.57 -3.43
C PHE A 279 20.36 -17.97 -3.28
N GLY A 280 20.12 -18.86 -4.25
CA GLY A 280 20.60 -20.25 -4.28
C GLY A 280 19.56 -21.24 -3.79
N ASP A 281 18.32 -20.81 -3.60
CA ASP A 281 17.19 -21.60 -3.21
C ASP A 281 16.56 -22.30 -4.44
N THR A 282 15.62 -23.21 -4.24
CA THR A 282 15.09 -24.00 -5.34
C THR A 282 13.57 -23.89 -5.43
N ASP A 283 13.13 -23.28 -6.52
CA ASP A 283 11.72 -23.09 -6.81
C ASP A 283 11.15 -24.22 -7.62
N THR A 284 9.87 -24.43 -7.45
CA THR A 284 9.05 -25.35 -8.25
C THR A 284 8.17 -24.55 -9.19
N LEU A 285 8.34 -24.74 -10.50
CA LEU A 285 7.65 -24.00 -11.55
C LEU A 285 6.69 -24.90 -12.33
N SER A 286 5.47 -24.43 -12.58
CA SER A 286 4.53 -25.09 -13.48
C SER A 286 3.66 -24.06 -14.21
N GLY A 287 3.29 -24.34 -15.46
CA GLY A 287 2.47 -23.42 -16.26
C GLY A 287 3.14 -22.09 -16.60
N ILE A 288 4.47 -22.04 -16.63
CA ILE A 288 5.26 -20.82 -16.89
C ILE A 288 5.74 -20.82 -18.34
N GLU A 289 5.45 -19.76 -19.08
CA GLU A 289 5.84 -19.59 -20.48
C GLU A 289 7.09 -18.74 -20.67
N ARG A 290 7.44 -17.92 -19.67
CA ARG A 290 8.60 -17.03 -19.73
C ARG A 290 9.35 -16.97 -18.41
N VAL A 291 10.66 -16.88 -18.49
CA VAL A 291 11.53 -16.62 -17.34
C VAL A 291 12.47 -15.47 -17.69
N VAL A 292 12.61 -14.51 -16.79
CA VAL A 292 13.58 -13.44 -16.84
C VAL A 292 14.67 -13.73 -15.83
N GLY A 293 15.92 -13.62 -16.23
CA GLY A 293 17.05 -13.95 -15.38
C GLY A 293 17.75 -12.72 -14.81
N THR A 294 18.58 -12.95 -13.81
CA THR A 294 19.41 -11.92 -13.17
C THR A 294 20.48 -11.37 -14.12
N ASN A 295 21.07 -10.22 -13.77
CA ASN A 295 22.27 -9.68 -14.40
C ASN A 295 23.57 -10.25 -13.80
N GLN A 296 23.47 -11.25 -12.91
CA GLN A 296 24.58 -11.95 -12.29
C GLN A 296 25.07 -13.09 -13.19
N ALA A 297 26.33 -13.53 -12.97
CA ALA A 297 27.00 -14.56 -13.78
C ALA A 297 27.27 -15.83 -12.99
#